data_780560cbae6783576704cd8ce2037904
#
_entry.id   780560cbae6783576704cd8ce2037904
#
_cell.length_a   1.000
_cell.length_b   1.000
_cell.length_c   1.000
_cell.angle_alpha   90.00
_cell.angle_beta   90.00
_cell.angle_gamma   90.00
#
_symmetry.space_group_name_H-M   'P 1'
#
loop_
_entity.id
_entity.type
_entity.pdbx_description
1 polymer ?
#
loop_
_entity_poly.entity_id
_entity_poly.type
_entity_poly.pdbx_seq_one_letter_code
_entity_poly.pdbx_strand_id
1 'polypeptide(L)'
;AASDVYKRQPFQEHFDVLASYYLVATKMLRRACIEAAHLRFPERTLGEDGLFYVAFMRQNPSCLVAIQKPLYHYTVARSASLSNSWNPERPQDNFYLSDAVWSVVEDWGLQDSEMHRKKACYCTVRDLQLGIKNVCSGPLSAKERTAWLQKTVKLPRVENAIKNTAVKSFHSRNDRIKLLLLKLHQYRTVIWLSSQRHR
;
A
#
# COMPACT_ATOMS: atom_id res chain seq x y z
N ALA A 1 8.26 -3.90 -36.01
CA ALA A 1 8.53 -4.00 -34.57
C ALA A 1 8.25 -2.68 -33.84
N ALA A 2 7.14 -2.02 -34.13
CA ALA A 2 6.73 -0.76 -33.48
C ALA A 2 5.37 -0.89 -32.78
N SER A 3 4.98 -2.10 -32.39
CA SER A 3 3.62 -2.38 -31.90
C SER A 3 3.45 -2.37 -30.38
N ASP A 4 4.49 -2.08 -29.61
CA ASP A 4 4.44 -2.19 -28.14
C ASP A 4 4.41 -0.84 -27.41
N VAL A 5 4.15 0.24 -28.13
CA VAL A 5 3.87 1.52 -27.49
C VAL A 5 2.40 1.50 -27.06
N TYR A 6 2.17 1.03 -25.83
CA TYR A 6 0.85 1.16 -25.22
C TYR A 6 0.39 2.61 -25.30
N LYS A 7 -0.87 2.80 -25.66
CA LYS A 7 -1.52 4.09 -25.81
C LYS A 7 -1.13 5.01 -24.65
N ARG A 8 -0.67 6.19 -24.96
CA ARG A 8 -0.51 7.25 -23.95
C ARG A 8 -1.88 7.49 -23.32
N GLN A 9 -2.03 7.05 -22.08
CA GLN A 9 -3.27 7.22 -21.36
C GLN A 9 -3.05 8.24 -20.25
N PRO A 10 -4.05 9.07 -19.91
CA PRO A 10 -3.96 9.98 -18.80
C PRO A 10 -3.56 9.23 -17.53
N PHE A 11 -2.60 9.76 -16.80
CA PHE A 11 -2.05 9.10 -15.62
C PHE A 11 -3.12 8.80 -14.57
N GLN A 12 -4.11 9.67 -14.44
CA GLN A 12 -5.22 9.53 -13.51
C GLN A 12 -6.12 8.32 -13.80
N GLU A 13 -6.31 7.96 -15.07
CA GLU A 13 -7.14 6.80 -15.46
C GLU A 13 -6.51 5.47 -15.03
N HIS A 14 -5.19 5.44 -14.79
CA HIS A 14 -4.45 4.26 -14.36
C HIS A 14 -4.08 4.27 -12.87
N PHE A 15 -4.71 5.14 -12.10
CA PHE A 15 -4.45 5.25 -10.67
C PHE A 15 -4.55 3.89 -9.94
N ASP A 16 -5.44 3.01 -10.35
CA ASP A 16 -5.61 1.70 -9.75
C ASP A 16 -4.37 0.80 -9.92
N VAL A 17 -3.71 0.83 -11.07
CA VAL A 17 -2.46 0.12 -11.33
C VAL A 17 -1.32 0.78 -10.56
N LEU A 18 -1.24 2.11 -10.61
CA LEU A 18 -0.14 2.88 -10.04
C LEU A 18 -0.13 2.82 -8.51
N ALA A 19 -1.29 2.95 -7.87
CA ALA A 19 -1.44 2.86 -6.42
C ALA A 19 -1.19 1.45 -5.85
N SER A 20 -1.06 0.41 -6.70
CA SER A 20 -0.76 -0.95 -6.27
C SER A 20 0.72 -1.29 -6.27
N TYR A 21 1.55 -0.54 -6.99
CA TYR A 21 2.96 -0.85 -7.22
C TYR A 21 3.85 0.31 -6.80
N TYR A 22 4.21 0.35 -5.53
CA TYR A 22 5.06 1.40 -4.97
C TYR A 22 6.56 1.22 -5.26
N LEU A 23 6.98 0.07 -5.81
CA LEU A 23 8.39 -0.19 -6.12
C LEU A 23 8.89 0.78 -7.22
N VAL A 24 9.70 1.73 -6.84
CA VAL A 24 10.35 2.68 -7.77
C VAL A 24 11.28 1.95 -8.74
N ALA A 25 11.94 0.88 -8.30
CA ALA A 25 12.84 0.09 -9.10
C ALA A 25 12.22 -0.52 -10.38
N THR A 26 10.89 -0.63 -10.44
CA THR A 26 10.16 -1.12 -11.62
C THR A 26 9.73 0.00 -12.57
N LYS A 27 10.17 1.23 -12.35
CA LYS A 27 9.71 2.42 -13.06
C LYS A 27 10.86 3.24 -13.61
N MET A 28 10.63 3.83 -14.76
CA MET A 28 11.49 4.88 -15.31
C MET A 28 10.74 6.21 -15.20
N LEU A 29 11.28 7.11 -14.42
CA LEU A 29 10.71 8.42 -14.18
C LEU A 29 11.50 9.48 -14.94
N ARG A 30 10.81 10.44 -15.55
CA ARG A 30 11.47 11.53 -16.26
C ARG A 30 12.21 12.42 -15.27
N ARG A 31 13.55 12.49 -15.38
CA ARG A 31 14.40 13.27 -14.49
C ARG A 31 13.99 14.75 -14.44
N ALA A 32 13.66 15.36 -15.58
CA ALA A 32 13.22 16.75 -15.61
C ALA A 32 11.99 17.02 -14.71
N CYS A 33 11.05 16.07 -14.61
CA CYS A 33 9.90 16.20 -13.71
C CYS A 33 10.32 16.10 -12.24
N ILE A 34 11.28 15.22 -11.92
CA ILE A 34 11.82 15.07 -10.57
C ILE A 34 12.52 16.36 -10.11
N GLU A 35 13.38 16.89 -10.96
CA GLU A 35 14.16 18.10 -10.65
C GLU A 35 13.27 19.35 -10.59
N ALA A 36 12.34 19.53 -11.52
CA ALA A 36 11.41 20.65 -11.53
C ALA A 36 10.54 20.70 -10.26
N ALA A 37 10.18 19.54 -9.71
CA ALA A 37 9.38 19.42 -8.49
C ALA A 37 10.26 19.27 -7.22
N HIS A 38 11.58 19.35 -7.33
CA HIS A 38 12.53 19.18 -6.23
C HIS A 38 12.30 17.90 -5.41
N LEU A 39 11.87 16.82 -6.06
CA LEU A 39 11.57 15.56 -5.37
C LEU A 39 12.85 14.90 -4.89
N ARG A 40 12.82 14.46 -3.63
CA ARG A 40 13.90 13.69 -3.00
C ARG A 40 13.31 12.55 -2.20
N PHE A 41 14.08 11.48 -1.99
CA PHE A 41 13.68 10.42 -1.10
C PHE A 41 13.58 10.95 0.33
N PRO A 42 12.49 10.66 1.07
CA PRO A 42 12.39 11.03 2.46
C PRO A 42 13.41 10.25 3.31
N GLU A 43 13.91 10.88 4.37
CA GLU A 43 14.80 10.22 5.35
C GLU A 43 14.01 9.24 6.22
N ARG A 44 13.79 8.03 5.68
CA ARG A 44 13.06 6.95 6.35
C ARG A 44 13.68 5.59 6.02
N THR A 45 13.52 4.64 6.95
CA THR A 45 14.08 3.29 6.81
C THR A 45 13.21 2.35 5.98
N LEU A 46 11.90 2.65 5.87
CA LEU A 46 10.93 1.81 5.16
C LEU A 46 9.87 2.67 4.48
N GLY A 47 9.51 2.30 3.25
CA GLY A 47 8.46 2.95 2.48
C GLY A 47 8.89 4.25 1.80
N GLU A 48 10.18 4.60 1.86
CA GLU A 48 10.78 5.77 1.23
C GLU A 48 10.58 5.77 -0.28
N ASP A 49 10.69 4.61 -0.92
CA ASP A 49 10.47 4.41 -2.34
C ASP A 49 9.00 4.63 -2.72
N GLY A 50 8.09 4.12 -1.91
CA GLY A 50 6.66 4.33 -2.08
C GLY A 50 6.26 5.79 -1.92
N LEU A 51 6.76 6.46 -0.89
CA LEU A 51 6.49 7.88 -0.64
C LEU A 51 7.06 8.76 -1.75
N PHE A 52 8.29 8.49 -2.20
CA PHE A 52 8.89 9.19 -3.34
C PHE A 52 8.02 9.03 -4.61
N TYR A 53 7.55 7.81 -4.87
CA TYR A 53 6.70 7.54 -6.02
C TYR A 53 5.34 8.24 -5.92
N VAL A 54 4.72 8.25 -4.74
CA VAL A 54 3.47 8.99 -4.52
C VAL A 54 3.68 10.49 -4.70
N ALA A 55 4.79 11.05 -4.21
CA ALA A 55 5.13 12.46 -4.42
C ALA A 55 5.32 12.79 -5.91
N PHE A 56 5.90 11.86 -6.69
CA PHE A 56 5.97 12.00 -8.14
C PHE A 56 4.58 11.97 -8.79
N MET A 57 3.70 11.06 -8.37
CA MET A 57 2.32 10.98 -8.86
C MET A 57 1.54 12.28 -8.62
N ARG A 58 1.75 12.94 -7.48
CA ARG A 58 1.11 14.23 -7.16
C ARG A 58 1.41 15.32 -8.18
N GLN A 59 2.54 15.23 -8.91
CA GLN A 59 2.86 16.17 -10.00
C GLN A 59 1.97 15.96 -11.23
N ASN A 60 1.06 14.99 -11.19
CA ASN A 60 0.12 14.68 -12.27
C ASN A 60 0.80 14.58 -13.64
N PRO A 61 1.76 13.67 -13.82
CA PRO A 61 2.47 13.53 -15.09
C PRO A 61 1.48 13.25 -16.23
N SER A 62 1.73 13.83 -17.39
CA SER A 62 0.80 13.86 -18.53
C SER A 62 0.50 12.48 -19.13
N CYS A 63 1.35 11.50 -18.93
CA CYS A 63 1.13 10.15 -19.45
C CYS A 63 1.93 9.07 -18.70
N LEU A 64 1.42 7.85 -18.78
CA LEU A 64 2.08 6.61 -18.40
C LEU A 64 2.33 5.75 -19.64
N VAL A 65 3.49 5.11 -19.71
CA VAL A 65 3.78 4.07 -20.70
C VAL A 65 4.09 2.77 -19.96
N ALA A 66 3.29 1.74 -20.19
CA ALA A 66 3.56 0.40 -19.67
C ALA A 66 4.38 -0.41 -20.70
N ILE A 67 5.45 -1.05 -20.23
CA ILE A 67 6.29 -1.93 -21.05
C ILE A 67 6.04 -3.37 -20.62
N GLN A 68 5.50 -4.19 -21.52
CA GLN A 68 5.23 -5.62 -21.26
C GLN A 68 6.47 -6.49 -21.49
N LYS A 69 7.59 -6.11 -20.87
CA LYS A 69 8.81 -6.92 -20.89
C LYS A 69 9.37 -7.03 -19.47
N PRO A 70 9.85 -8.18 -19.03
CA PRO A 70 10.51 -8.33 -17.74
C PRO A 70 11.89 -7.66 -17.80
N LEU A 71 11.96 -6.38 -17.42
CA LEU A 71 13.19 -5.58 -17.44
C LEU A 71 13.89 -5.51 -16.10
N TYR A 72 13.24 -5.98 -15.03
CA TYR A 72 13.77 -5.92 -13.68
C TYR A 72 13.72 -7.29 -13.01
N HIS A 73 14.86 -7.73 -12.49
CA HIS A 73 14.99 -8.97 -11.74
C HIS A 73 14.95 -8.65 -10.24
N TYR A 74 13.89 -9.07 -9.56
CA TYR A 74 13.76 -8.91 -8.10
C TYR A 74 14.23 -10.19 -7.39
N THR A 75 15.35 -10.09 -6.65
CA THR A 75 15.86 -11.21 -5.85
C THR A 75 15.16 -11.19 -4.48
N VAL A 76 14.42 -12.25 -4.18
CA VAL A 76 13.80 -12.43 -2.87
C VAL A 76 14.85 -12.99 -1.91
N ALA A 77 15.41 -12.14 -1.06
CA ALA A 77 16.32 -12.56 -0.01
C ALA A 77 15.56 -13.39 1.04
N ARG A 78 16.08 -14.60 1.36
CA ARG A 78 15.44 -15.51 2.32
C ARG A 78 15.67 -15.14 3.78
N SER A 79 16.71 -14.38 4.09
CA SER A 79 17.07 -13.95 5.45
C SER A 79 17.56 -12.51 5.46
N ALA A 80 17.38 -11.82 6.58
CA ALA A 80 17.86 -10.45 6.84
C ALA A 80 17.32 -9.34 5.92
N SER A 81 16.20 -9.56 5.22
CA SER A 81 15.53 -8.48 4.48
C SER A 81 14.79 -7.56 5.46
N LEU A 82 14.97 -6.24 5.33
CA LEU A 82 14.24 -5.23 6.09
C LEU A 82 12.71 -5.43 6.00
N SER A 83 12.22 -5.92 4.86
CA SER A 83 10.80 -6.20 4.65
C SER A 83 10.27 -7.38 5.47
N ASN A 84 11.14 -8.29 5.95
CA ASN A 84 10.78 -9.47 6.73
C ASN A 84 11.12 -9.34 8.22
N SER A 85 11.92 -8.35 8.61
CA SER A 85 12.25 -8.09 10.02
C SER A 85 11.08 -7.41 10.74
N TRP A 86 10.96 -7.71 12.04
CA TRP A 86 10.03 -6.97 12.88
C TRP A 86 10.57 -5.54 13.10
N ASN A 87 9.69 -4.56 12.94
CA ASN A 87 9.97 -3.16 13.22
C ASN A 87 8.76 -2.56 13.93
N PRO A 88 8.91 -1.99 15.15
CA PRO A 88 7.81 -1.40 15.92
C PRO A 88 7.15 -0.21 15.23
N GLU A 89 7.88 0.50 14.38
CA GLU A 89 7.38 1.68 13.66
C GLU A 89 6.67 1.32 12.36
N ARG A 90 6.92 0.13 11.81
CA ARG A 90 6.41 -0.30 10.50
C ARG A 90 4.90 -0.18 10.32
N PRO A 91 4.04 -0.50 11.30
CA PRO A 91 2.60 -0.31 11.13
C PRO A 91 2.20 1.14 10.86
N GLN A 92 2.91 2.09 11.47
CA GLN A 92 2.70 3.52 11.24
C GLN A 92 3.25 3.95 9.87
N ASP A 93 4.43 3.46 9.48
CA ASP A 93 5.02 3.75 8.17
C ASP A 93 4.10 3.31 7.02
N ASN A 94 3.46 2.15 7.14
CA ASN A 94 2.51 1.70 6.12
C ASN A 94 1.31 2.66 6.00
N PHE A 95 0.79 3.19 7.11
CA PHE A 95 -0.32 4.15 7.08
C PHE A 95 0.09 5.50 6.47
N TYR A 96 1.31 5.96 6.64
CA TYR A 96 1.80 7.15 5.96
C TYR A 96 1.71 7.01 4.43
N LEU A 97 1.97 5.80 3.92
CA LEU A 97 1.88 5.54 2.50
C LEU A 97 0.43 5.61 2.00
N SER A 98 -0.51 4.96 2.68
CA SER A 98 -1.93 5.06 2.32
C SER A 98 -2.48 6.49 2.53
N ASP A 99 -2.00 7.22 3.53
CA ASP A 99 -2.35 8.62 3.73
C ASP A 99 -1.84 9.49 2.57
N ALA A 100 -0.61 9.25 2.11
CA ALA A 100 -0.09 9.93 0.93
C ALA A 100 -0.91 9.62 -0.34
N VAL A 101 -1.38 8.38 -0.52
CA VAL A 101 -2.29 8.00 -1.63
C VAL A 101 -3.62 8.75 -1.54
N TRP A 102 -4.21 8.86 -0.34
CA TRP A 102 -5.42 9.67 -0.15
C TRP A 102 -5.20 11.13 -0.52
N SER A 103 -4.06 11.71 -0.12
CA SER A 103 -3.72 13.09 -0.50
C SER A 103 -3.64 13.28 -2.01
N VAL A 104 -3.15 12.30 -2.78
CA VAL A 104 -3.17 12.37 -4.25
C VAL A 104 -4.60 12.42 -4.78
N VAL A 105 -5.51 11.61 -4.23
CA VAL A 105 -6.92 11.61 -4.64
C VAL A 105 -7.57 12.97 -4.37
N GLU A 106 -7.27 13.58 -3.22
CA GLU A 106 -7.76 14.89 -2.82
C GLU A 106 -7.17 16.01 -3.71
N ASP A 107 -5.85 16.03 -3.91
CA ASP A 107 -5.15 17.02 -4.74
C ASP A 107 -5.61 17.00 -6.21
N TRP A 108 -6.04 15.86 -6.71
CA TRP A 108 -6.56 15.72 -8.05
C TRP A 108 -8.07 16.01 -8.16
N GLY A 109 -8.74 16.32 -7.06
CA GLY A 109 -10.18 16.54 -7.03
C GLY A 109 -11.01 15.30 -7.36
N LEU A 110 -10.48 14.10 -7.05
CA LEU A 110 -11.08 12.81 -7.40
C LEU A 110 -11.75 12.12 -6.20
N GLN A 111 -11.94 12.82 -5.10
CA GLN A 111 -12.56 12.29 -3.87
C GLN A 111 -13.99 11.78 -4.09
N ASP A 112 -14.70 12.31 -5.08
CA ASP A 112 -16.06 11.87 -5.44
C ASP A 112 -16.08 10.70 -6.43
N SER A 113 -14.93 10.38 -7.03
CA SER A 113 -14.79 9.22 -7.91
C SER A 113 -14.83 7.92 -7.11
N GLU A 114 -15.83 7.10 -7.36
CA GLU A 114 -16.00 5.80 -6.70
C GLU A 114 -14.79 4.88 -6.91
N MET A 115 -14.21 4.89 -8.11
CA MET A 115 -13.03 4.09 -8.45
C MET A 115 -11.82 4.49 -7.58
N HIS A 116 -11.53 5.78 -7.49
CA HIS A 116 -10.38 6.27 -6.72
C HIS A 116 -10.55 6.03 -5.23
N ARG A 117 -11.74 6.27 -4.68
CA ARG A 117 -12.06 5.98 -3.28
C ARG A 117 -11.92 4.50 -2.96
N LYS A 118 -12.48 3.61 -3.79
CA LYS A 118 -12.36 2.16 -3.60
C LYS A 118 -10.91 1.72 -3.58
N LYS A 119 -10.08 2.30 -4.46
CA LYS A 119 -8.67 1.96 -4.52
C LYS A 119 -7.90 2.48 -3.31
N ALA A 120 -8.13 3.71 -2.88
CA ALA A 120 -7.52 4.26 -1.68
C ALA A 120 -7.93 3.46 -0.42
N CYS A 121 -9.21 3.09 -0.29
CA CYS A 121 -9.67 2.18 0.75
C CYS A 121 -8.94 0.82 0.71
N TYR A 122 -8.81 0.22 -0.47
CA TYR A 122 -8.07 -1.02 -0.64
C TYR A 122 -6.61 -0.89 -0.17
N CYS A 123 -5.92 0.20 -0.54
CA CYS A 123 -4.54 0.46 -0.09
C CYS A 123 -4.46 0.53 1.44
N THR A 124 -5.39 1.25 2.08
CA THR A 124 -5.43 1.37 3.55
C THR A 124 -5.65 0.00 4.22
N VAL A 125 -6.55 -0.83 3.71
CA VAL A 125 -6.79 -2.18 4.27
C VAL A 125 -5.59 -3.10 4.03
N ARG A 126 -4.94 -3.01 2.88
CA ARG A 126 -3.71 -3.76 2.59
C ARG A 126 -2.61 -3.39 3.58
N ASP A 127 -2.42 -2.10 3.82
CA ASP A 127 -1.41 -1.61 4.76
C ASP A 127 -1.73 -2.02 6.20
N LEU A 128 -3.02 -2.03 6.60
CA LEU A 128 -3.46 -2.61 7.87
C LEU A 128 -3.08 -4.09 7.98
N GLN A 129 -3.29 -4.87 6.92
CA GLN A 129 -2.93 -6.30 6.92
C GLN A 129 -1.43 -6.53 7.02
N LEU A 130 -0.62 -5.67 6.39
CA LEU A 130 0.84 -5.68 6.54
C LEU A 130 1.25 -5.31 7.97
N GLY A 131 0.60 -4.32 8.57
CA GLY A 131 0.78 -3.96 9.97
C GLY A 131 0.44 -5.10 10.92
N ILE A 132 -0.69 -5.80 10.71
CA ILE A 132 -1.06 -7.01 11.47
C ILE A 132 0.01 -8.08 11.35
N LYS A 133 0.51 -8.35 10.14
CA LYS A 133 1.59 -9.32 9.92
C LYS A 133 2.83 -8.95 10.73
N ASN A 134 3.25 -7.68 10.66
CA ASN A 134 4.42 -7.20 11.39
C ASN A 134 4.24 -7.33 12.91
N VAL A 135 3.12 -6.87 13.46
CA VAL A 135 2.81 -6.96 14.89
C VAL A 135 2.78 -8.42 15.36
N CYS A 136 2.28 -9.35 14.53
CA CYS A 136 2.25 -10.77 14.85
C CYS A 136 3.63 -11.45 14.75
N SER A 137 4.58 -10.91 14.00
CA SER A 137 5.95 -11.42 13.92
C SER A 137 6.87 -10.90 15.03
N GLY A 138 6.42 -9.88 15.78
CA GLY A 138 7.20 -9.27 16.86
C GLY A 138 7.03 -9.94 18.23
N PRO A 139 7.74 -9.43 19.24
CA PRO A 139 7.76 -10.01 20.59
C PRO A 139 6.52 -9.71 21.44
N LEU A 140 5.50 -9.04 20.85
CA LEU A 140 4.30 -8.64 21.57
C LEU A 140 3.44 -9.83 21.97
N SER A 141 2.82 -9.76 23.15
CA SER A 141 1.81 -10.73 23.62
C SER A 141 0.53 -10.66 22.77
N ALA A 142 -0.27 -11.72 22.79
CA ALA A 142 -1.57 -11.75 22.08
C ALA A 142 -2.52 -10.62 22.56
N LYS A 143 -2.43 -10.23 23.83
CA LYS A 143 -3.21 -9.11 24.42
C LYS A 143 -2.79 -7.78 23.82
N GLU A 144 -1.49 -7.52 23.77
CA GLU A 144 -0.94 -6.28 23.20
C GLU A 144 -1.23 -6.16 21.69
N ARG A 145 -1.05 -7.25 20.94
CA ARG A 145 -1.41 -7.30 19.50
C ARG A 145 -2.87 -6.98 19.27
N THR A 146 -3.75 -7.56 20.10
CA THR A 146 -5.20 -7.30 20.00
C THR A 146 -5.54 -5.84 20.36
N ALA A 147 -4.93 -5.30 21.42
CA ALA A 147 -5.11 -3.91 21.82
C ALA A 147 -4.63 -2.93 20.72
N TRP A 148 -3.47 -3.20 20.12
CA TRP A 148 -2.99 -2.43 18.98
C TRP A 148 -3.99 -2.44 17.82
N LEU A 149 -4.51 -3.62 17.45
CA LEU A 149 -5.48 -3.73 16.35
C LEU A 149 -6.78 -2.99 16.69
N GLN A 150 -7.31 -3.13 17.91
CA GLN A 150 -8.51 -2.43 18.35
C GLN A 150 -8.36 -0.91 18.33
N LYS A 151 -7.19 -0.39 18.69
CA LYS A 151 -6.88 1.04 18.59
C LYS A 151 -6.80 1.48 17.13
N THR A 152 -6.12 0.72 16.30
CA THR A 152 -5.87 1.04 14.89
C THR A 152 -7.15 1.06 14.06
N VAL A 153 -8.05 0.10 14.25
CA VAL A 153 -9.31 0.05 13.47
C VAL A 153 -10.28 1.17 13.81
N LYS A 154 -10.09 1.86 14.93
CA LYS A 154 -10.88 3.03 15.33
C LYS A 154 -10.42 4.33 14.66
N LEU A 155 -9.29 4.34 13.99
CA LEU A 155 -8.87 5.49 13.20
C LEU A 155 -9.90 5.72 12.07
N PRO A 156 -10.50 6.93 11.93
CA PRO A 156 -11.61 7.16 11.01
C PRO A 156 -11.37 6.70 9.59
N ARG A 157 -10.15 6.92 9.07
CA ARG A 157 -9.77 6.49 7.72
C ARG A 157 -9.69 4.96 7.59
N VAL A 158 -9.19 4.28 8.62
CA VAL A 158 -9.09 2.80 8.65
C VAL A 158 -10.47 2.17 8.76
N GLU A 159 -11.31 2.69 9.64
CA GLU A 159 -12.70 2.24 9.81
C GLU A 159 -13.49 2.39 8.50
N ASN A 160 -13.41 3.56 7.88
CA ASN A 160 -14.02 3.82 6.57
C ASN A 160 -13.51 2.86 5.49
N ALA A 161 -12.20 2.60 5.46
CA ALA A 161 -11.58 1.70 4.49
C ALA A 161 -12.05 0.24 4.69
N ILE A 162 -12.11 -0.25 5.92
CA ILE A 162 -12.62 -1.59 6.24
C ILE A 162 -14.06 -1.72 5.75
N LYS A 163 -14.92 -0.73 6.04
CA LYS A 163 -16.33 -0.72 5.65
C LYS A 163 -16.50 -0.79 4.13
N ASN A 164 -15.75 0.02 3.39
CA ASN A 164 -15.94 0.23 1.95
C ASN A 164 -15.11 -0.69 1.04
N THR A 165 -14.14 -1.44 1.58
CA THR A 165 -13.37 -2.40 0.77
C THR A 165 -14.15 -3.70 0.58
N ALA A 166 -14.34 -4.11 -0.68
CA ALA A 166 -14.98 -5.38 -1.00
C ALA A 166 -14.02 -6.55 -0.68
N VAL A 167 -14.55 -7.61 -0.06
CA VAL A 167 -13.76 -8.80 0.30
C VAL A 167 -13.11 -9.44 -0.94
N LYS A 168 -13.81 -9.45 -2.07
CA LYS A 168 -13.31 -9.98 -3.35
C LYS A 168 -12.13 -9.19 -3.95
N SER A 169 -11.84 -7.99 -3.45
CA SER A 169 -10.72 -7.17 -3.94
C SER A 169 -9.35 -7.78 -3.63
N PHE A 170 -9.28 -8.70 -2.69
CA PHE A 170 -8.04 -9.40 -2.36
C PHE A 170 -7.92 -10.73 -3.12
N HIS A 171 -6.74 -11.02 -3.67
CA HIS A 171 -6.46 -12.29 -4.33
C HIS A 171 -6.30 -13.43 -3.33
N SER A 172 -5.60 -13.18 -2.22
CA SER A 172 -5.33 -14.17 -1.17
C SER A 172 -6.61 -14.52 -0.41
N ARG A 173 -6.93 -15.82 -0.31
CA ARG A 173 -8.03 -16.34 0.53
C ARG A 173 -7.91 -15.86 1.99
N ASN A 174 -6.69 -15.86 2.53
CA ASN A 174 -6.48 -15.46 3.91
C ASN A 174 -6.73 -13.96 4.15
N ASP A 175 -6.38 -13.12 3.19
CA ASP A 175 -6.61 -11.69 3.33
C ASP A 175 -8.11 -11.36 3.19
N ARG A 176 -8.84 -12.16 2.40
CA ARG A 176 -10.32 -12.11 2.35
C ARG A 176 -10.94 -12.49 3.69
N ILE A 177 -10.47 -13.59 4.30
CA ILE A 177 -10.96 -14.03 5.63
C ILE A 177 -10.65 -12.97 6.69
N LYS A 178 -9.43 -12.44 6.73
CA LYS A 178 -9.08 -11.38 7.67
C LYS A 178 -9.95 -10.14 7.51
N LEU A 179 -10.20 -9.69 6.27
CA LEU A 179 -11.08 -8.53 6.05
C LEU A 179 -12.51 -8.82 6.52
N LEU A 180 -13.03 -10.02 6.26
CA LEU A 180 -14.35 -10.41 6.76
C LEU A 180 -14.40 -10.38 8.30
N LEU A 181 -13.40 -10.94 8.96
CA LEU A 181 -13.30 -10.93 10.42
C LEU A 181 -13.14 -9.50 10.99
N LEU A 182 -12.42 -8.62 10.31
CA LEU A 182 -12.32 -7.21 10.67
C LEU A 182 -13.69 -6.52 10.58
N LYS A 183 -14.46 -6.78 9.52
CA LYS A 183 -15.84 -6.26 9.38
C LYS A 183 -16.79 -6.79 10.48
N LEU A 184 -16.54 -8.00 10.96
CA LEU A 184 -17.31 -8.63 12.05
C LEU A 184 -16.74 -8.31 13.45
N HIS A 185 -15.78 -7.40 13.55
CA HIS A 185 -15.10 -7.00 14.80
C HIS A 185 -14.44 -8.15 15.56
N GLN A 186 -14.06 -9.25 14.86
CA GLN A 186 -13.44 -10.45 15.45
C GLN A 186 -11.93 -10.30 15.57
N TYR A 187 -11.45 -9.28 16.27
CA TYR A 187 -10.04 -8.89 16.32
C TYR A 187 -9.11 -9.96 16.91
N ARG A 188 -9.58 -10.69 17.95
CA ARG A 188 -8.81 -11.78 18.55
C ARG A 188 -8.55 -12.90 17.54
N THR A 189 -9.56 -13.26 16.75
CA THR A 189 -9.47 -14.27 15.69
C THR A 189 -8.53 -13.84 14.58
N VAL A 190 -8.56 -12.55 14.18
CA VAL A 190 -7.60 -11.99 13.19
C VAL A 190 -6.17 -12.15 13.67
N ILE A 191 -5.88 -11.79 14.93
CA ILE A 191 -4.54 -11.91 15.52
C ILE A 191 -4.13 -13.38 15.62
N TRP A 192 -4.99 -14.27 16.08
CA TRP A 192 -4.72 -15.70 16.16
C TRP A 192 -4.36 -16.30 14.79
N LEU A 193 -5.18 -16.07 13.75
CA LEU A 193 -4.92 -16.53 12.38
C LEU A 193 -3.59 -16.00 11.81
N SER A 194 -3.26 -14.75 12.13
CA SER A 194 -2.04 -14.11 11.64
C SER A 194 -0.79 -14.64 12.36
N SER A 195 -0.92 -15.09 13.60
CA SER A 195 0.19 -15.64 14.40
C SER A 195 0.54 -17.09 14.04
N GLN A 196 -0.39 -17.87 13.45
CA GLN A 196 -0.14 -19.28 13.08
C GLN A 196 0.87 -19.45 11.94
N ARG A 197 1.14 -18.43 11.14
CA ARG A 197 2.05 -18.48 9.99
C ARG A 197 3.52 -18.27 10.34
N HIS A 198 3.82 -17.95 11.57
CA HIS A 198 5.17 -17.67 12.06
C HIS A 198 5.70 -18.79 12.98
N ARG A 199 4.95 -19.89 13.09
CA ARG A 199 5.40 -21.17 13.66
C ARG A 199 5.79 -22.12 12.52
#